data_dc1b8688b91276f1892d1078d3a720b6
#
_entry.id   dc1b8688b91276f1892d1078d3a720b6
#
_cell.length_a   1.000
_cell.length_b   1.000
_cell.length_c   1.000
_cell.angle_alpha   90.00
_cell.angle_beta   90.00
_cell.angle_gamma   90.00
#
_symmetry.space_group_name_H-M   'P 1'
#
loop_
_entity.id
_entity.type
_entity.pdbx_description
1 polymer ?
#
loop_
_entity_poly.entity_id
_entity_poly.type
_entity_poly.pdbx_seq_one_letter_code
_entity_poly.pdbx_strand_id
1 'polypeptide(L)'
;MSLGLATCVLLVQLSQVLSILRGNFQGDGMKKQKGFSLIELLIVVAIILIIAAIAIPNLIRSRMAANEASAVATLRTLTTAFVTYSSTYGNGLPPNLTSLQNPPAGTPPDCGTNGAGLVDNVLAGLAAGGTATTFNKSGYSFTYTGANPLPAAPVGIGCTGPGFGTGSTSAVPISIGSSGQRGFLVDSTGVIYFNVTGAVPKPATDPIL
;
A
#
# COMPACT_ATOMS: atom_id res chain seq x y z
N MET A 1 -22.97 7.45 8.46
CA MET A 1 -22.92 6.81 9.77
C MET A 1 -21.54 6.90 10.48
N SER A 2 -20.67 7.85 10.14
CA SER A 2 -19.32 7.93 10.75
C SER A 2 -19.14 9.02 11.83
N LEU A 3 -20.12 9.89 12.03
CA LEU A 3 -20.02 10.98 13.02
C LEU A 3 -20.18 10.46 14.47
N GLY A 4 -20.88 9.34 14.66
CA GLY A 4 -21.12 8.78 15.99
C GLY A 4 -19.91 8.09 16.64
N LEU A 5 -18.98 7.55 15.83
CA LEU A 5 -17.79 6.89 16.37
C LEU A 5 -16.75 7.90 16.88
N ALA A 6 -16.60 9.04 16.19
CA ALA A 6 -15.65 10.08 16.58
C ALA A 6 -16.05 10.76 17.89
N THR A 7 -17.36 10.99 18.12
CA THR A 7 -17.87 11.54 19.36
C THR A 7 -17.78 10.53 20.52
N CYS A 8 -17.96 9.24 20.26
CA CYS A 8 -17.82 8.21 21.28
C CYS A 8 -16.36 8.05 21.74
N VAL A 9 -15.41 8.08 20.82
CA VAL A 9 -13.98 8.03 21.14
C VAL A 9 -13.54 9.27 21.93
N LEU A 10 -14.06 10.45 21.59
CA LEU A 10 -13.76 11.68 22.32
C LEU A 10 -14.27 11.63 23.76
N LEU A 11 -15.48 11.10 23.98
CA LEU A 11 -16.06 10.96 25.32
C LEU A 11 -15.33 9.91 26.17
N VAL A 12 -14.86 8.82 25.60
CA VAL A 12 -14.05 7.80 26.30
C VAL A 12 -12.69 8.35 26.68
N GLN A 13 -12.05 9.15 25.82
CA GLN A 13 -10.78 9.81 26.13
C GLN A 13 -10.96 10.85 27.25
N LEU A 14 -12.05 11.61 27.24
CA LEU A 14 -12.35 12.58 28.30
C LEU A 14 -12.57 11.91 29.65
N SER A 15 -13.24 10.75 29.67
CA SER A 15 -13.50 10.01 30.93
C SER A 15 -12.20 9.42 31.50
N GLN A 16 -11.25 9.00 30.67
CA GLN A 16 -9.95 8.52 31.12
C GLN A 16 -9.09 9.63 31.70
N VAL A 17 -9.08 10.80 31.10
CA VAL A 17 -8.37 11.99 31.63
C VAL A 17 -8.97 12.42 32.99
N LEU A 18 -10.31 12.36 33.14
CA LEU A 18 -10.98 12.69 34.42
C LEU A 18 -10.66 11.67 35.51
N SER A 19 -10.47 10.39 35.19
CA SER A 19 -10.12 9.36 36.17
C SER A 19 -8.68 9.49 36.68
N ILE A 20 -7.76 9.93 35.84
CA ILE A 20 -6.36 10.20 36.22
C ILE A 20 -6.27 11.42 37.15
N LEU A 21 -7.13 12.42 36.98
CA LEU A 21 -7.19 13.61 37.84
C LEU A 21 -7.79 13.33 39.21
N ARG A 22 -8.44 12.18 39.43
CA ARG A 22 -9.04 11.78 40.69
C ARG A 22 -8.13 10.91 41.60
N GLY A 23 -6.92 10.59 41.12
CA GLY A 23 -5.91 9.81 41.85
C GLY A 23 -5.25 10.61 42.95
N ASN A 24 -5.63 10.31 44.16
CA ASN A 24 -5.04 10.45 45.49
C ASN A 24 -3.79 11.37 45.63
N PHE A 25 -4.01 12.58 46.13
CA PHE A 25 -2.98 13.36 46.77
C PHE A 25 -2.83 12.89 48.24
N GLN A 26 -1.92 11.95 48.47
CA GLN A 26 -1.40 11.70 49.82
C GLN A 26 -0.12 12.53 49.97
N GLY A 27 -0.16 13.46 50.90
CA GLY A 27 0.90 14.38 51.17
C GLY A 27 2.11 13.71 51.83
N ASP A 28 3.28 13.98 51.27
CA ASP A 28 4.54 13.89 52.02
C ASP A 28 5.30 15.18 51.83
N GLY A 29 5.64 15.81 52.95
CA GLY A 29 6.26 17.14 52.96
C GLY A 29 7.64 17.11 52.36
N MET A 30 7.86 17.94 51.34
CA MET A 30 9.20 18.44 50.99
C MET A 30 9.17 19.50 49.89
N LYS A 31 9.98 20.55 50.08
CA LYS A 31 10.48 21.58 49.16
C LYS A 31 9.42 22.19 48.23
N LYS A 32 9.22 23.52 48.38
CA LYS A 32 8.43 24.37 47.49
C LYS A 32 8.86 24.20 46.03
N GLN A 33 8.40 23.14 45.38
CA GLN A 33 8.36 23.08 43.94
C GLN A 33 7.19 23.94 43.50
N LYS A 34 7.41 24.87 42.56
CA LYS A 34 6.33 25.62 41.91
C LYS A 34 5.49 24.58 41.17
N GLY A 35 4.41 24.11 41.77
CA GLY A 35 3.48 23.16 41.17
C GLY A 35 2.77 23.82 40.00
N PHE A 36 2.59 23.07 38.93
CA PHE A 36 1.80 23.46 37.77
C PHE A 36 0.32 23.65 38.22
N SER A 37 -0.33 24.71 37.81
CA SER A 37 -1.75 24.93 38.12
C SER A 37 -2.60 23.96 37.32
N LEU A 38 -3.61 23.33 37.95
CA LEU A 38 -4.55 22.43 37.31
C LEU A 38 -5.25 23.10 36.12
N ILE A 39 -5.55 24.40 36.23
CA ILE A 39 -6.19 25.16 35.15
C ILE A 39 -5.26 25.36 33.96
N GLU A 40 -3.96 25.54 34.19
CA GLU A 40 -2.95 25.69 33.12
C GLU A 40 -2.81 24.44 32.30
N LEU A 41 -2.81 23.26 32.95
CA LEU A 41 -2.83 21.95 32.26
C LEU A 41 -4.14 21.77 31.50
N LEU A 42 -5.29 22.14 32.07
CA LEU A 42 -6.59 21.96 31.44
C LEU A 42 -6.74 22.80 30.17
N ILE A 43 -6.26 24.04 30.18
CA ILE A 43 -6.30 24.93 29.01
C ILE A 43 -5.43 24.36 27.88
N VAL A 44 -4.22 23.87 28.18
CA VAL A 44 -3.30 23.31 27.19
C VAL A 44 -3.90 22.06 26.55
N VAL A 45 -4.46 21.14 27.34
CA VAL A 45 -5.11 19.94 26.82
C VAL A 45 -6.33 20.29 25.96
N ALA A 46 -7.14 21.27 26.38
CA ALA A 46 -8.30 21.73 25.61
C ALA A 46 -7.89 22.25 24.22
N ILE A 47 -6.83 23.06 24.12
CA ILE A 47 -6.33 23.57 22.83
C ILE A 47 -5.82 22.42 21.95
N ILE A 48 -5.04 21.47 22.52
CA ILE A 48 -4.53 20.32 21.77
C ILE A 48 -5.69 19.47 21.22
N LEU A 49 -6.74 19.23 21.99
CA LEU A 49 -7.90 18.46 21.55
C LEU A 49 -8.67 19.14 20.41
N ILE A 50 -8.81 20.47 20.46
CA ILE A 50 -9.46 21.22 19.37
C ILE A 50 -8.65 21.09 18.07
N ILE A 51 -7.33 21.24 18.14
CA ILE A 51 -6.46 21.13 16.96
C ILE A 51 -6.49 19.68 16.43
N ALA A 52 -6.40 18.68 17.31
CA ALA A 52 -6.42 17.27 16.95
C ALA A 52 -7.75 16.86 16.28
N ALA A 53 -8.88 17.39 16.75
CA ALA A 53 -10.20 17.09 16.17
C ALA A 53 -10.32 17.50 14.70
N ILE A 54 -9.62 18.55 14.28
CA ILE A 54 -9.60 19.01 12.88
C ILE A 54 -8.48 18.32 12.09
N ALA A 55 -7.32 18.09 12.71
CA ALA A 55 -6.13 17.59 12.03
C ALA A 55 -6.21 16.09 11.72
N ILE A 56 -6.74 15.25 12.62
CA ILE A 56 -6.76 13.79 12.45
C ILE A 56 -7.54 13.34 11.21
N PRO A 57 -8.82 13.74 10.98
CA PRO A 57 -9.56 13.32 9.80
C PRO A 57 -8.94 13.83 8.49
N ASN A 58 -8.31 14.99 8.51
CA ASN A 58 -7.63 15.54 7.33
C ASN A 58 -6.34 14.74 7.02
N LEU A 59 -5.59 14.35 8.04
CA LEU A 59 -4.39 13.52 7.89
C LEU A 59 -4.71 12.14 7.29
N ILE A 60 -5.80 11.51 7.73
CA ILE A 60 -6.22 10.21 7.21
C ILE A 60 -6.54 10.31 5.71
N ARG A 61 -7.28 11.34 5.29
CA ARG A 61 -7.59 11.58 3.87
C ARG A 61 -6.33 11.83 3.03
N SER A 62 -5.40 12.62 3.54
CA SER A 62 -4.12 12.88 2.86
C SER A 62 -3.29 11.61 2.70
N ARG A 63 -3.25 10.75 3.73
CA ARG A 63 -2.58 9.45 3.64
C ARG A 63 -3.23 8.53 2.61
N MET A 64 -4.56 8.44 2.57
CA MET A 64 -5.26 7.65 1.56
C MET A 64 -4.92 8.14 0.15
N ALA A 65 -4.96 9.44 -0.10
CA ALA A 65 -4.62 10.01 -1.41
C ALA A 65 -3.16 9.72 -1.81
N ALA A 66 -2.22 9.80 -0.87
CA ALA A 66 -0.82 9.46 -1.09
C ALA A 66 -0.63 7.96 -1.41
N ASN A 67 -1.33 7.08 -0.71
CA ASN A 67 -1.30 5.64 -0.97
C ASN A 67 -1.88 5.31 -2.35
N GLU A 68 -3.00 5.93 -2.75
CA GLU A 68 -3.59 5.77 -4.08
C GLU A 68 -2.65 6.24 -5.19
N ALA A 69 -2.02 7.39 -5.03
CA ALA A 69 -1.02 7.88 -5.98
C ALA A 69 0.19 6.94 -6.08
N SER A 70 0.66 6.42 -4.95
CA SER A 70 1.73 5.42 -4.90
C SER A 70 1.33 4.11 -5.59
N ALA A 71 0.08 3.66 -5.45
CA ALA A 71 -0.44 2.47 -6.11
C ALA A 71 -0.43 2.64 -7.64
N VAL A 72 -0.95 3.76 -8.14
CA VAL A 72 -0.94 4.07 -9.58
C VAL A 72 0.49 4.16 -10.13
N ALA A 73 1.40 4.82 -9.41
CA ALA A 73 2.82 4.90 -9.81
C ALA A 73 3.46 3.50 -9.87
N THR A 74 3.16 2.64 -8.91
CA THR A 74 3.65 1.25 -8.88
C THR A 74 3.12 0.43 -10.07
N LEU A 75 1.83 0.57 -10.43
CA LEU A 75 1.26 -0.08 -11.61
C LEU A 75 1.97 0.37 -12.90
N ARG A 76 2.26 1.65 -13.06
CA ARG A 76 3.02 2.18 -14.21
C ARG A 76 4.44 1.62 -14.27
N THR A 77 5.12 1.52 -13.12
CA THR A 77 6.45 0.91 -13.03
C THR A 77 6.42 -0.55 -13.48
N LEU A 78 5.44 -1.33 -13.02
CA LEU A 78 5.28 -2.72 -13.43
C LEU A 78 4.97 -2.84 -14.93
N THR A 79 4.10 -1.99 -15.47
CA THR A 79 3.80 -1.97 -16.92
C THR A 79 5.06 -1.72 -17.73
N THR A 80 5.88 -0.75 -17.33
CA THR A 80 7.17 -0.48 -18.00
C THR A 80 8.11 -1.68 -17.91
N ALA A 81 8.20 -2.33 -16.73
CA ALA A 81 9.00 -3.52 -16.54
C ALA A 81 8.51 -4.70 -17.43
N PHE A 82 7.20 -4.89 -17.56
CA PHE A 82 6.62 -5.92 -18.42
C PHE A 82 6.94 -5.70 -19.90
N VAL A 83 6.83 -4.46 -20.38
CA VAL A 83 7.20 -4.11 -21.75
C VAL A 83 8.69 -4.33 -22.00
N THR A 84 9.55 -3.92 -21.06
CA THR A 84 11.00 -4.14 -21.14
C THR A 84 11.33 -5.62 -21.15
N TYR A 85 10.71 -6.40 -20.26
CA TYR A 85 10.87 -7.85 -20.21
C TYR A 85 10.49 -8.49 -21.55
N SER A 86 9.31 -8.18 -22.07
CA SER A 86 8.81 -8.72 -23.34
C SER A 86 9.72 -8.37 -24.52
N SER A 87 10.22 -7.14 -24.58
CA SER A 87 11.12 -6.70 -25.66
C SER A 87 12.52 -7.31 -25.57
N THR A 88 13.02 -7.56 -24.35
CA THR A 88 14.37 -8.11 -24.12
C THR A 88 14.42 -9.61 -24.39
N TYR A 89 13.43 -10.33 -23.90
CA TYR A 89 13.44 -11.80 -23.94
C TYR A 89 12.56 -12.40 -25.03
N GLY A 90 11.68 -11.62 -25.67
CA GLY A 90 10.81 -12.09 -26.75
C GLY A 90 9.77 -13.14 -26.35
N ASN A 91 9.58 -13.40 -25.05
CA ASN A 91 8.72 -14.44 -24.50
C ASN A 91 7.40 -13.89 -23.92
N GLY A 92 6.96 -12.71 -24.40
CA GLY A 92 5.76 -12.04 -23.89
C GLY A 92 5.92 -11.52 -22.46
N LEU A 93 4.82 -11.49 -21.71
CA LEU A 93 4.83 -11.06 -20.32
C LEU A 93 5.46 -12.11 -19.40
N PRO A 94 6.05 -11.72 -18.26
CA PRO A 94 6.73 -12.66 -17.37
C PRO A 94 5.76 -13.70 -16.78
N PRO A 95 6.22 -14.93 -16.50
CA PRO A 95 5.39 -15.96 -15.89
C PRO A 95 4.97 -15.60 -14.46
N ASN A 96 5.75 -14.79 -13.76
CA ASN A 96 5.47 -14.28 -12.42
C ASN A 96 6.27 -13.01 -12.14
N LEU A 97 6.00 -12.33 -11.02
CA LEU A 97 6.72 -11.13 -10.64
C LEU A 97 8.18 -11.40 -10.23
N THR A 98 8.48 -12.59 -9.73
CA THR A 98 9.86 -12.96 -9.34
C THR A 98 10.80 -13.02 -10.55
N SER A 99 10.27 -13.25 -11.76
CA SER A 99 11.07 -13.16 -12.99
C SER A 99 11.59 -11.75 -13.30
N LEU A 100 11.07 -10.72 -12.64
CA LEU A 100 11.51 -9.33 -12.78
C LEU A 100 12.52 -8.90 -11.72
N GLN A 101 12.77 -9.72 -10.69
CA GLN A 101 13.63 -9.41 -9.55
C GLN A 101 15.04 -9.03 -9.94
N ASN A 102 15.76 -8.37 -9.04
CA ASN A 102 17.20 -8.21 -9.18
C ASN A 102 17.89 -9.57 -9.05
N PRO A 103 18.79 -9.91 -9.97
CA PRO A 103 19.57 -11.13 -9.88
C PRO A 103 20.45 -11.11 -8.60
N PRO A 104 20.77 -12.27 -8.03
CA PRO A 104 21.74 -12.38 -6.95
C PRO A 104 23.08 -11.76 -7.35
N ALA A 105 23.82 -11.22 -6.39
CA ALA A 105 25.12 -10.59 -6.64
C ALA A 105 26.07 -11.57 -7.38
N GLY A 106 26.64 -11.11 -8.50
CA GLY A 106 27.55 -11.91 -9.33
C GLY A 106 26.88 -12.84 -10.35
N THR A 107 25.55 -12.81 -10.48
CA THR A 107 24.84 -13.56 -11.51
C THR A 107 24.29 -12.61 -12.58
N PRO A 108 24.36 -12.99 -13.87
CA PRO A 108 23.74 -12.18 -14.93
C PRO A 108 22.21 -12.24 -14.85
N PRO A 109 21.52 -11.16 -15.28
CA PRO A 109 20.08 -11.18 -15.44
C PRO A 109 19.63 -12.25 -16.45
N ASP A 110 18.54 -12.94 -16.14
CA ASP A 110 17.87 -13.88 -17.05
C ASP A 110 16.35 -13.76 -16.95
N CYS A 111 15.63 -14.40 -17.85
CA CYS A 111 14.16 -14.40 -17.79
C CYS A 111 13.59 -15.53 -16.89
N GLY A 112 14.42 -16.25 -16.19
CA GLY A 112 14.05 -17.41 -15.37
C GLY A 112 14.35 -17.25 -13.89
N THR A 113 15.32 -18.01 -13.42
CA THR A 113 15.60 -18.20 -11.99
C THR A 113 16.32 -17.04 -11.34
N ASN A 114 17.18 -16.31 -12.07
CA ASN A 114 17.95 -15.21 -11.50
C ASN A 114 17.18 -13.89 -11.53
N GLY A 115 16.22 -13.74 -12.44
CA GLY A 115 15.43 -12.52 -12.61
C GLY A 115 16.07 -11.52 -13.58
N ALA A 116 15.20 -10.68 -14.16
CA ALA A 116 15.55 -9.75 -15.22
C ALA A 116 16.20 -8.44 -14.75
N GLY A 117 16.25 -8.17 -13.45
CA GLY A 117 16.80 -6.93 -12.90
C GLY A 117 15.97 -5.68 -13.16
N LEU A 118 14.66 -5.81 -13.37
CA LEU A 118 13.79 -4.72 -13.81
C LEU A 118 13.03 -4.04 -12.66
N VAL A 119 12.85 -4.74 -11.54
CA VAL A 119 12.16 -4.20 -10.35
C VAL A 119 12.89 -4.59 -9.08
N ASP A 120 12.60 -3.87 -8.00
CA ASP A 120 13.12 -4.19 -6.68
C ASP A 120 12.46 -5.47 -6.11
N ASN A 121 13.05 -6.02 -5.05
CA ASN A 121 12.57 -7.26 -4.42
C ASN A 121 11.17 -7.13 -3.82
N VAL A 122 10.71 -5.91 -3.49
CA VAL A 122 9.36 -5.67 -2.98
C VAL A 122 8.33 -5.90 -4.09
N LEU A 123 8.55 -5.29 -5.25
CA LEU A 123 7.67 -5.42 -6.42
C LEU A 123 7.74 -6.80 -7.04
N ALA A 124 8.84 -7.51 -6.87
CA ALA A 124 9.01 -8.90 -7.29
C ALA A 124 8.26 -9.91 -6.39
N GLY A 125 7.59 -9.46 -5.34
CA GLY A 125 6.87 -10.34 -4.41
C GLY A 125 7.77 -11.09 -3.42
N LEU A 126 9.03 -10.70 -3.28
CA LEU A 126 10.01 -11.34 -2.37
C LEU A 126 10.02 -10.75 -0.97
N ALA A 127 9.32 -9.64 -0.73
CA ALA A 127 9.17 -9.07 0.60
C ALA A 127 8.24 -9.93 1.47
N ALA A 128 8.35 -9.75 2.79
CA ALA A 128 7.50 -10.46 3.75
C ALA A 128 6.01 -10.28 3.43
N GLY A 129 5.29 -11.40 3.27
CA GLY A 129 3.88 -11.41 2.89
C GLY A 129 3.59 -11.34 1.38
N GLY A 130 4.63 -11.29 0.53
CA GLY A 130 4.49 -11.40 -0.92
C GLY A 130 4.57 -12.86 -1.40
N THR A 131 4.13 -13.06 -2.62
CA THR A 131 4.26 -14.33 -3.37
C THR A 131 4.76 -14.03 -4.78
N ALA A 132 5.03 -15.08 -5.56
CA ALA A 132 5.45 -14.92 -6.96
C ALA A 132 4.47 -14.08 -7.82
N THR A 133 3.23 -13.89 -7.36
CA THR A 133 2.19 -13.14 -8.06
C THR A 133 1.58 -12.00 -7.24
N THR A 134 1.89 -11.88 -5.95
CA THR A 134 1.31 -10.88 -5.07
C THR A 134 2.35 -10.18 -4.20
N PHE A 135 2.14 -8.90 -3.90
CA PHE A 135 2.92 -8.15 -2.91
C PHE A 135 2.10 -7.01 -2.31
N ASN A 136 2.55 -6.50 -1.16
CA ASN A 136 1.93 -5.38 -0.46
C ASN A 136 2.86 -4.17 -0.47
N LYS A 137 2.31 -2.98 -0.80
CA LYS A 137 3.05 -1.71 -0.77
C LYS A 137 2.12 -0.54 -0.51
N SER A 138 2.53 0.38 0.36
CA SER A 138 1.78 1.62 0.64
C SER A 138 0.30 1.39 0.96
N GLY A 139 -0.03 0.35 1.75
CA GLY A 139 -1.40 0.03 2.13
C GLY A 139 -2.27 -0.57 1.03
N TYR A 140 -1.66 -0.99 -0.10
CA TYR A 140 -2.30 -1.70 -1.20
C TYR A 140 -1.74 -3.10 -1.35
N SER A 141 -2.61 -4.04 -1.69
CA SER A 141 -2.27 -5.39 -2.14
C SER A 141 -2.32 -5.45 -3.65
N PHE A 142 -1.22 -5.86 -4.25
CA PHE A 142 -1.07 -6.01 -5.69
C PHE A 142 -1.15 -7.48 -6.06
N THR A 143 -1.86 -7.79 -7.15
CA THR A 143 -1.97 -9.13 -7.69
C THR A 143 -1.75 -9.11 -9.19
N TYR A 144 -0.76 -9.84 -9.65
CA TYR A 144 -0.48 -10.07 -11.07
C TYR A 144 -1.19 -11.36 -11.54
N THR A 145 -1.85 -11.28 -12.69
CA THR A 145 -2.50 -12.43 -13.33
C THR A 145 -2.10 -12.44 -14.80
N GLY A 146 -1.32 -13.44 -15.18
CA GLY A 146 -1.00 -13.74 -16.59
C GLY A 146 -2.13 -14.53 -17.24
N ALA A 147 -2.37 -14.29 -18.51
CA ALA A 147 -3.35 -15.02 -19.32
C ALA A 147 -2.77 -15.32 -20.71
N ASN A 148 -3.37 -16.30 -21.40
CA ASN A 148 -2.92 -16.77 -22.71
C ASN A 148 -1.44 -17.20 -22.69
N PRO A 149 -1.11 -18.32 -22.03
CA PRO A 149 0.27 -18.80 -21.97
C PRO A 149 0.81 -19.01 -23.38
N LEU A 150 2.00 -18.50 -23.63
CA LEU A 150 2.72 -18.67 -24.91
C LEU A 150 3.45 -20.02 -24.91
N PRO A 151 3.82 -20.55 -26.09
CA PRO A 151 4.75 -21.67 -26.18
C PRO A 151 6.04 -21.37 -25.41
N ALA A 152 6.67 -22.40 -24.85
CA ALA A 152 7.95 -22.23 -24.18
C ALA A 152 8.97 -21.52 -25.08
N ALA A 153 9.72 -20.58 -24.51
CA ALA A 153 10.74 -19.84 -25.25
C ALA A 153 11.78 -20.83 -25.85
N PRO A 154 12.40 -20.45 -26.98
CA PRO A 154 13.47 -21.26 -27.55
C PRO A 154 14.58 -21.49 -26.53
N VAL A 155 15.12 -22.71 -26.51
CA VAL A 155 16.28 -23.08 -25.70
C VAL A 155 17.44 -22.13 -26.07
N GLY A 156 17.93 -21.34 -25.15
CA GLY A 156 19.04 -20.40 -25.40
C GLY A 156 18.81 -18.97 -24.89
N ILE A 157 17.57 -18.58 -24.60
CA ILE A 157 17.26 -17.23 -24.08
C ILE A 157 17.31 -17.18 -22.53
N GLY A 158 17.55 -18.31 -21.86
CA GLY A 158 17.60 -18.39 -20.37
C GLY A 158 16.23 -18.41 -19.69
N CYS A 159 15.13 -18.54 -20.46
CA CYS A 159 13.79 -18.61 -19.95
C CYS A 159 13.44 -20.04 -19.52
N THR A 160 12.99 -20.24 -18.28
CA THR A 160 12.66 -21.55 -17.71
C THR A 160 11.17 -21.94 -17.85
N GLY A 161 10.34 -21.07 -18.43
CA GLY A 161 8.90 -21.33 -18.59
C GLY A 161 8.25 -20.46 -19.65
N PRO A 162 7.02 -20.78 -20.04
CA PRO A 162 6.26 -19.97 -20.97
C PRO A 162 5.91 -18.62 -20.33
N GLY A 163 6.05 -17.55 -21.09
CA GLY A 163 5.48 -16.25 -20.77
C GLY A 163 3.98 -16.22 -21.09
N PHE A 164 3.39 -15.04 -20.93
CA PHE A 164 1.98 -14.82 -21.23
C PHE A 164 1.81 -13.82 -22.37
N GLY A 165 0.80 -14.06 -23.23
CA GLY A 165 0.44 -13.13 -24.30
C GLY A 165 -0.28 -11.90 -23.79
N THR A 166 -1.05 -12.05 -22.71
CA THR A 166 -1.77 -10.98 -22.03
C THR A 166 -1.67 -11.12 -20.52
N GLY A 167 -1.98 -10.07 -19.81
CA GLY A 167 -1.97 -10.11 -18.35
C GLY A 167 -2.56 -8.82 -17.76
N SER A 168 -2.86 -8.85 -16.50
CA SER A 168 -3.32 -7.70 -15.75
C SER A 168 -2.71 -7.66 -14.36
N THR A 169 -2.57 -6.46 -13.82
CA THR A 169 -2.15 -6.27 -12.43
C THR A 169 -3.19 -5.42 -11.73
N SER A 170 -3.77 -5.95 -10.68
CA SER A 170 -4.70 -5.24 -9.82
C SER A 170 -4.00 -4.70 -8.56
N ALA A 171 -4.49 -3.58 -8.05
CA ALA A 171 -4.10 -2.98 -6.79
C ALA A 171 -5.35 -2.65 -5.99
N VAL A 172 -5.57 -3.34 -4.88
CA VAL A 172 -6.72 -3.12 -4.00
C VAL A 172 -6.26 -2.64 -2.61
N PRO A 173 -6.99 -1.72 -1.96
CA PRO A 173 -6.63 -1.28 -0.63
C PRO A 173 -6.75 -2.43 0.37
N ILE A 174 -5.77 -2.62 1.24
CA ILE A 174 -5.78 -3.63 2.30
C ILE A 174 -6.91 -3.34 3.30
N SER A 175 -7.21 -2.06 3.53
CA SER A 175 -8.30 -1.62 4.40
C SER A 175 -9.02 -0.44 3.76
N ILE A 176 -10.23 -0.66 3.25
CA ILE A 176 -11.05 0.37 2.62
C ILE A 176 -11.39 1.45 3.66
N GLY A 177 -11.23 2.72 3.28
CA GLY A 177 -11.49 3.87 4.16
C GLY A 177 -10.35 4.20 5.14
N SER A 178 -9.26 3.42 5.14
CA SER A 178 -8.06 3.68 5.95
C SER A 178 -6.80 3.73 5.11
N SER A 179 -6.50 2.69 4.33
CA SER A 179 -5.35 2.66 3.44
C SER A 179 -5.63 3.28 2.06
N GLY A 180 -6.87 3.22 1.60
CA GLY A 180 -7.35 3.80 0.34
C GLY A 180 -8.84 3.61 0.19
N GLN A 181 -9.43 4.24 -0.84
CA GLN A 181 -10.84 4.13 -1.17
C GLN A 181 -11.04 3.42 -2.50
N ARG A 182 -10.15 3.64 -3.47
CA ARG A 182 -10.27 3.15 -4.84
C ARG A 182 -9.42 1.90 -5.08
N GLY A 183 -9.94 0.95 -5.85
CA GLY A 183 -9.16 -0.13 -6.45
C GLY A 183 -8.69 0.28 -7.85
N PHE A 184 -7.55 -0.26 -8.30
CA PHE A 184 -6.96 0.00 -9.60
C PHE A 184 -6.63 -1.31 -10.31
N LEU A 185 -6.65 -1.29 -11.64
CA LEU A 185 -6.22 -2.39 -12.48
C LEU A 185 -5.54 -1.83 -13.73
N VAL A 186 -4.40 -2.39 -14.09
CA VAL A 186 -3.76 -2.15 -15.39
C VAL A 186 -3.83 -3.44 -16.19
N ASP A 187 -4.18 -3.34 -17.45
CA ASP A 187 -4.17 -4.44 -18.40
C ASP A 187 -2.91 -4.48 -19.26
N SER A 188 -2.80 -5.44 -20.17
CA SER A 188 -1.68 -5.58 -21.09
C SER A 188 -1.54 -4.43 -22.10
N THR A 189 -2.57 -3.58 -22.24
CA THR A 189 -2.51 -2.37 -23.10
C THR A 189 -1.89 -1.18 -22.38
N GLY A 190 -1.65 -1.30 -21.07
CA GLY A 190 -1.15 -0.22 -20.22
C GLY A 190 -2.21 0.76 -19.75
N VAL A 191 -3.48 0.50 -20.06
CA VAL A 191 -4.60 1.33 -19.58
C VAL A 191 -4.89 1.01 -18.13
N ILE A 192 -5.03 2.06 -17.31
CA ILE A 192 -5.36 1.94 -15.89
C ILE A 192 -6.84 2.25 -15.69
N TYR A 193 -7.55 1.28 -15.16
CA TYR A 193 -8.96 1.39 -14.75
C TYR A 193 -9.04 1.59 -13.24
N PHE A 194 -10.10 2.24 -12.76
CA PHE A 194 -10.32 2.38 -11.33
C PHE A 194 -11.76 2.06 -10.91
N ASN A 195 -11.93 1.59 -9.70
CA ASN A 195 -13.23 1.31 -9.09
C ASN A 195 -13.33 2.04 -7.74
N VAL A 196 -14.41 2.79 -7.55
CA VAL A 196 -14.61 3.65 -6.36
C VAL A 196 -14.96 2.88 -5.09
N THR A 197 -15.31 1.61 -5.20
CA THR A 197 -15.67 0.76 -4.05
C THR A 197 -14.45 0.05 -3.41
N GLY A 198 -13.25 0.24 -3.98
CA GLY A 198 -12.05 -0.48 -3.55
C GLY A 198 -11.94 -1.90 -4.06
N ALA A 199 -12.88 -2.38 -4.85
CA ALA A 199 -12.82 -3.69 -5.51
C ALA A 199 -11.88 -3.67 -6.72
N VAL A 200 -11.54 -4.86 -7.24
CA VAL A 200 -10.79 -4.98 -8.50
C VAL A 200 -11.64 -4.41 -9.65
N PRO A 201 -11.13 -3.43 -10.41
CA PRO A 201 -11.84 -2.87 -11.55
C PRO A 201 -12.11 -3.89 -12.65
N LYS A 202 -13.20 -3.65 -13.39
CA LYS A 202 -13.58 -4.44 -14.57
C LYS A 202 -13.42 -3.58 -15.83
N PRO A 203 -12.49 -3.90 -16.75
CA PRO A 203 -12.23 -3.09 -17.93
C PRO A 203 -13.44 -2.80 -18.82
N ALA A 204 -14.46 -3.68 -18.78
CA ALA A 204 -15.68 -3.51 -19.58
C ALA A 204 -16.66 -2.46 -19.03
N THR A 205 -16.58 -2.11 -17.73
CA THR A 205 -17.60 -1.30 -17.05
C THR A 205 -17.02 -0.14 -16.24
N ASP A 206 -15.78 -0.26 -15.79
CA ASP A 206 -15.18 0.73 -14.89
C ASP A 206 -14.43 1.82 -15.67
N PRO A 207 -14.40 3.06 -15.16
CA PRO A 207 -13.77 4.18 -15.85
C PRO A 207 -12.25 4.05 -15.89
N ILE A 208 -11.66 4.72 -16.90
CA ILE A 208 -10.21 4.87 -17.09
C ILE A 208 -9.71 6.03 -16.23
N LEU A 209 -8.49 5.91 -15.69
CA LEU A 209 -7.83 6.92 -14.88
C LEU A 209 -7.25 8.05 -15.75
#